data_e557e0dae68f8f144f0fac0ada9ca18e
#
_entry.id   e557e0dae68f8f144f0fac0ada9ca18e
#
_cell.length_a   1.000
_cell.length_b   1.000
_cell.length_c   1.000
_cell.angle_alpha   90.00
_cell.angle_beta   90.00
_cell.angle_gamma   90.00
#
_symmetry.space_group_name_H-M   'P 1'
#
loop_
_entity.id
_entity.type
_entity.pdbx_description
1 polymer ?
#
loop_
_entity_poly.entity_id
_entity_poly.type
_entity_poly.pdbx_seq_one_letter_code
_entity_poly.pdbx_strand_id
1 'polypeptide(L)'
;MPYFFIRKEAVLIMSISFPGSGLSHTDWLCLSFLSGIGPSRLSRLYTYLSELDQQTPMDEHAPLSLFDEEKTTEAISYELLIALKWPEITARQAMEYFTRGTLSKEQESKRDESLAWLEGADHHLVLQEDELYPTALKEIAVAPAFLYVEGRRDVLSLPKIGIVGARKCTRYGRDVTFQFAEQLSSRGICVVSGGAMGVDTAAHQGALHSKTTPTIGVMGTGLFHRYPNHNQQMFDEILEQGGALISEYPLSTQPRPHLFPPRNRIISGLSMGILVSEASVKSGSLISASYAIQQNREVFALPGRLTDTQSAGCHQLLRQGATLVRHVDDIVAECPALSSALTTKPSVERKAIAKESKVHKNIRKSSSADNNQAPETLSPLVSNAFHTLPKSTSDNAKVIINIMEQEGQAMDFDALIRQSKMDAGLMMQVLMELELYGCVENREGLYYRC
;
A
#
# COMPACT_ATOMS: atom_id res chain seq x y z
N MET A 1 -31.89 17.75 35.83
CA MET A 1 -31.30 16.41 35.80
C MET A 1 -32.11 15.57 34.88
N PRO A 2 -31.62 15.29 33.67
CA PRO A 2 -31.35 13.99 33.12
C PRO A 2 -30.23 14.05 32.08
N TYR A 3 -28.96 13.81 32.45
CA TYR A 3 -27.85 13.76 31.51
C TYR A 3 -26.91 12.55 31.75
N PHE A 4 -27.41 11.49 32.42
CA PHE A 4 -26.53 10.39 32.86
C PHE A 4 -26.82 9.02 32.23
N PHE A 5 -27.74 8.91 31.24
CA PHE A 5 -28.16 7.59 30.74
C PHE A 5 -27.75 7.27 29.30
N ILE A 6 -27.16 8.20 28.55
CA ILE A 6 -26.82 7.98 27.12
C ILE A 6 -25.39 7.41 26.93
N ARG A 7 -24.53 7.47 27.95
CA ARG A 7 -23.10 7.05 27.83
C ARG A 7 -22.86 5.55 27.92
N LYS A 8 -23.83 4.72 28.32
CA LYS A 8 -23.63 3.28 28.50
C LYS A 8 -23.98 2.44 27.25
N GLU A 9 -24.80 2.92 26.35
CA GLU A 9 -25.21 2.13 25.18
C GLU A 9 -24.26 2.30 23.98
N ALA A 10 -23.61 3.44 23.82
CA ALA A 10 -22.62 3.65 22.75
C ALA A 10 -21.30 2.88 22.98
N VAL A 11 -20.94 2.61 24.24
CA VAL A 11 -19.75 1.80 24.58
C VAL A 11 -20.00 0.30 24.39
N LEU A 12 -21.25 -0.14 24.39
CA LEU A 12 -21.60 -1.57 24.28
C LEU A 12 -21.59 -2.08 22.84
N ILE A 13 -21.62 -1.19 21.83
CA ILE A 13 -21.64 -1.59 20.41
C ILE A 13 -20.24 -1.85 19.83
N MET A 14 -19.17 -1.37 20.49
CA MET A 14 -17.78 -1.57 20.05
C MET A 14 -17.04 -2.74 20.73
N SER A 15 -17.69 -3.52 21.56
CA SER A 15 -17.08 -4.68 22.26
C SER A 15 -17.43 -6.02 21.60
N ILE A 16 -17.65 -6.06 20.28
CA ILE A 16 -17.75 -7.33 19.59
C ILE A 16 -16.32 -7.77 19.27
N SER A 17 -15.81 -8.71 20.06
CA SER A 17 -14.57 -9.43 19.78
C SER A 17 -14.80 -10.26 18.51
N PHE A 18 -14.07 -9.97 17.45
CA PHE A 18 -14.08 -10.78 16.24
C PHE A 18 -12.97 -11.84 16.33
N PRO A 19 -13.16 -13.04 15.76
CA PRO A 19 -12.08 -14.00 15.64
C PRO A 19 -10.94 -13.42 14.79
N GLY A 20 -9.70 -13.47 15.30
CA GLY A 20 -8.52 -12.94 14.61
C GLY A 20 -7.42 -12.53 15.57
N SER A 21 -7.32 -11.25 15.91
CA SER A 21 -6.29 -10.75 16.83
C SER A 21 -6.69 -10.80 18.30
N GLY A 22 -7.99 -10.95 18.60
CA GLY A 22 -8.57 -10.90 19.94
C GLY A 22 -8.51 -9.52 20.61
N LEU A 23 -8.03 -8.49 19.92
CA LEU A 23 -7.99 -7.09 20.39
C LEU A 23 -9.14 -6.29 19.78
N SER A 24 -9.78 -5.44 20.58
CA SER A 24 -10.84 -4.56 20.10
C SER A 24 -10.30 -3.46 19.17
N HIS A 25 -11.19 -2.83 18.39
CA HIS A 25 -10.87 -1.63 17.60
C HIS A 25 -10.23 -0.53 18.46
N THR A 26 -10.72 -0.37 19.68
CA THR A 26 -10.21 0.62 20.62
C THR A 26 -8.79 0.28 21.08
N ASP A 27 -8.45 -1.00 21.27
CA ASP A 27 -7.10 -1.41 21.65
C ASP A 27 -6.11 -1.11 20.54
N TRP A 28 -6.44 -1.44 19.28
CA TRP A 28 -5.60 -1.11 18.14
C TRP A 28 -5.38 0.40 17.99
N LEU A 29 -6.43 1.21 18.22
CA LEU A 29 -6.30 2.67 18.24
C LEU A 29 -5.34 3.12 19.33
N CYS A 30 -5.55 2.68 20.58
CA CYS A 30 -4.73 3.05 21.72
C CYS A 30 -3.27 2.66 21.54
N LEU A 31 -2.99 1.46 21.03
CA LEU A 31 -1.64 1.02 20.69
C LEU A 31 -0.99 1.92 19.65
N SER A 32 -1.74 2.40 18.65
CA SER A 32 -1.20 3.27 17.59
C SER A 32 -0.75 4.65 18.08
N PHE A 33 -1.21 5.07 19.27
CA PHE A 33 -0.85 6.36 19.88
C PHE A 33 0.36 6.28 20.79
N LEU A 34 0.89 5.07 21.07
CA LEU A 34 2.04 4.91 21.93
C LEU A 34 3.30 5.54 21.29
N SER A 35 4.13 6.13 22.16
CA SER A 35 5.36 6.79 21.69
C SER A 35 6.31 5.76 21.06
N GLY A 36 6.83 6.07 19.87
CA GLY A 36 7.77 5.20 19.16
C GLY A 36 7.15 4.00 18.48
N ILE A 37 5.81 3.87 18.50
CA ILE A 37 5.11 2.87 17.69
C ILE A 37 5.11 3.27 16.22
N GLY A 38 5.17 2.28 15.35
CA GLY A 38 5.04 2.49 13.91
C GLY A 38 4.33 1.31 13.25
N PRO A 39 3.90 1.46 12.01
CA PRO A 39 3.11 0.45 11.31
C PRO A 39 3.71 -0.96 11.35
N SER A 40 5.03 -1.08 11.17
CA SER A 40 5.72 -2.39 11.21
C SER A 40 5.60 -3.11 12.55
N ARG A 41 5.55 -2.39 13.66
CA ARG A 41 5.40 -3.00 14.99
C ARG A 41 3.98 -3.47 15.24
N LEU A 42 3.00 -2.67 14.83
CA LEU A 42 1.59 -3.06 14.88
C LEU A 42 1.32 -4.25 13.96
N SER A 43 1.87 -4.25 12.75
CA SER A 43 1.78 -5.37 11.82
C SER A 43 2.33 -6.68 12.42
N ARG A 44 3.53 -6.65 13.02
CA ARG A 44 4.12 -7.84 13.66
C ARG A 44 3.29 -8.34 14.84
N LEU A 45 2.76 -7.45 15.66
CA LEU A 45 1.86 -7.84 16.75
C LEU A 45 0.61 -8.50 16.20
N TYR A 46 -0.01 -7.90 15.17
CA TYR A 46 -1.19 -8.48 14.54
C TYR A 46 -0.91 -9.88 13.99
N THR A 47 0.18 -10.05 13.22
CA THR A 47 0.57 -11.35 12.67
C THR A 47 0.75 -12.40 13.77
N TYR A 48 1.47 -12.06 14.84
CA TYR A 48 1.67 -12.96 15.96
C TYR A 48 0.37 -13.40 16.62
N LEU A 49 -0.53 -12.45 16.89
CA LEU A 49 -1.82 -12.76 17.54
C LEU A 49 -2.72 -13.60 16.63
N SER A 50 -2.76 -13.30 15.34
CA SER A 50 -3.57 -14.08 14.38
C SER A 50 -3.04 -15.50 14.16
N GLU A 51 -1.73 -15.73 14.23
CA GLU A 51 -1.13 -17.08 14.19
C GLU A 51 -1.44 -17.88 15.47
N LEU A 52 -1.48 -17.22 16.63
CA LEU A 52 -1.82 -17.83 17.90
C LEU A 52 -3.28 -18.32 17.91
N ASP A 53 -4.18 -17.53 17.38
CA ASP A 53 -5.61 -17.87 17.27
C ASP A 53 -5.82 -19.10 16.38
N GLN A 54 -5.10 -19.22 15.27
CA GLN A 54 -5.18 -20.36 14.36
C GLN A 54 -4.63 -21.67 14.96
N GLN A 55 -3.75 -21.60 15.95
CA GLN A 55 -3.14 -22.76 16.61
C GLN A 55 -3.97 -23.28 17.78
N THR A 56 -4.96 -22.52 18.26
CA THR A 56 -5.85 -22.96 19.34
C THR A 56 -6.94 -23.86 18.74
N PRO A 57 -7.01 -25.18 19.08
CA PRO A 57 -8.03 -26.05 18.55
C PRO A 57 -9.40 -25.53 18.95
N MET A 58 -10.30 -25.31 18.00
CA MET A 58 -11.72 -25.07 18.27
C MET A 58 -12.30 -26.32 18.94
N ASP A 59 -12.54 -26.26 20.21
CA ASP A 59 -13.33 -27.28 20.91
C ASP A 59 -14.79 -27.07 20.50
N GLU A 60 -15.29 -27.91 19.56
CA GLU A 60 -16.66 -27.79 18.97
C GLU A 60 -17.78 -27.84 20.03
N HIS A 61 -17.45 -28.05 21.30
CA HIS A 61 -18.40 -28.18 22.41
C HIS A 61 -18.19 -27.17 23.53
N ALA A 62 -17.28 -26.22 23.39
CA ALA A 62 -17.16 -25.14 24.34
C ALA A 62 -18.31 -24.13 24.14
N PRO A 63 -19.08 -23.79 25.20
CA PRO A 63 -20.07 -22.74 25.07
C PRO A 63 -19.34 -21.45 24.70
N LEU A 64 -19.89 -20.71 23.70
CA LEU A 64 -19.45 -19.37 23.33
C LEU A 64 -19.39 -18.51 24.60
N SER A 65 -18.26 -18.53 25.28
CA SER A 65 -18.04 -17.71 26.47
C SER A 65 -17.72 -16.30 26.02
N LEU A 66 -18.51 -15.36 26.50
CA LEU A 66 -18.38 -13.90 26.32
C LEU A 66 -17.05 -13.30 26.87
N PHE A 67 -16.00 -14.13 27.09
CA PHE A 67 -14.82 -13.75 27.89
C PHE A 67 -13.47 -14.07 27.24
N ASP A 68 -13.41 -14.23 25.91
CA ASP A 68 -12.13 -14.50 25.22
C ASP A 68 -11.18 -13.28 25.15
N GLU A 69 -11.63 -12.08 25.52
CA GLU A 69 -10.77 -10.89 25.69
C GLU A 69 -9.68 -11.10 26.75
N GLU A 70 -9.96 -11.86 27.82
CA GLU A 70 -8.98 -12.14 28.87
C GLU A 70 -7.81 -13.01 28.39
N LYS A 71 -8.06 -14.00 27.52
CA LYS A 71 -7.01 -14.91 27.03
C LYS A 71 -6.00 -14.22 26.11
N THR A 72 -6.43 -13.27 25.30
CA THR A 72 -5.55 -12.57 24.37
C THR A 72 -4.67 -11.54 25.07
N THR A 73 -5.24 -10.85 26.08
CA THR A 73 -4.45 -9.95 26.93
C THR A 73 -3.43 -10.70 27.79
N GLU A 74 -3.71 -11.93 28.21
CA GLU A 74 -2.73 -12.79 28.87
C GLU A 74 -1.60 -13.26 27.96
N ALA A 75 -1.84 -13.38 26.65
CA ALA A 75 -0.82 -13.76 25.67
C ALA A 75 0.17 -12.61 25.36
N ILE A 76 -0.18 -11.35 25.64
CA ILE A 76 0.70 -10.20 25.41
C ILE A 76 1.54 -9.95 26.65
N SER A 77 2.83 -10.27 26.58
CA SER A 77 3.81 -10.02 27.63
C SER A 77 4.83 -8.95 27.22
N TYR A 78 5.51 -8.37 28.21
CA TYR A 78 6.61 -7.45 27.96
C TYR A 78 7.71 -8.08 27.10
N GLU A 79 8.07 -9.35 27.39
CA GLU A 79 9.09 -10.13 26.70
C GLU A 79 8.71 -10.34 25.23
N LEU A 80 7.43 -10.63 24.96
CA LEU A 80 6.89 -10.73 23.60
C LEU A 80 7.07 -9.42 22.84
N LEU A 81 6.66 -8.30 23.43
CA LEU A 81 6.77 -7.00 22.76
C LEU A 81 8.23 -6.65 22.44
N ILE A 82 9.17 -6.97 23.33
CA ILE A 82 10.61 -6.80 23.08
C ILE A 82 11.07 -7.72 21.94
N ALA A 83 10.62 -8.99 21.91
CA ALA A 83 10.93 -9.92 20.83
C ALA A 83 10.39 -9.41 19.47
N LEU A 84 9.23 -8.74 19.47
CA LEU A 84 8.66 -8.08 18.29
C LEU A 84 9.33 -6.73 17.94
N LYS A 85 10.47 -6.41 18.57
CA LYS A 85 11.26 -5.20 18.34
C LYS A 85 10.57 -3.89 18.75
N TRP A 86 9.75 -3.95 19.79
CA TRP A 86 9.22 -2.73 20.38
C TRP A 86 10.29 -2.07 21.28
N PRO A 87 10.38 -0.71 21.29
CA PRO A 87 11.24 -0.03 22.24
C PRO A 87 10.77 -0.31 23.68
N GLU A 88 11.70 -0.43 24.64
CA GLU A 88 11.36 -0.74 26.04
C GLU A 88 10.29 0.19 26.63
N ILE A 89 10.42 1.50 26.36
CA ILE A 89 9.46 2.50 26.84
C ILE A 89 8.07 2.23 26.26
N THR A 90 7.99 1.94 24.97
CA THR A 90 6.74 1.63 24.28
C THR A 90 6.11 0.33 24.79
N ALA A 91 6.94 -0.72 25.00
CA ALA A 91 6.48 -1.99 25.54
C ALA A 91 5.93 -1.85 26.96
N ARG A 92 6.57 -1.04 27.82
CA ARG A 92 6.07 -0.73 29.17
C ARG A 92 4.74 0.02 29.11
N GLN A 93 4.62 1.01 28.26
CA GLN A 93 3.36 1.75 28.07
C GLN A 93 2.23 0.83 27.59
N ALA A 94 2.51 -0.09 26.68
CA ALA A 94 1.53 -1.07 26.22
C ALA A 94 1.08 -1.97 27.37
N MET A 95 2.02 -2.47 28.21
CA MET A 95 1.67 -3.29 29.38
C MET A 95 0.86 -2.51 30.41
N GLU A 96 1.16 -1.23 30.66
CA GLU A 96 0.35 -0.37 31.54
C GLU A 96 -1.07 -0.19 30.99
N TYR A 97 -1.18 -0.04 29.67
CA TYR A 97 -2.49 0.04 29.00
C TYR A 97 -3.28 -1.26 29.19
N PHE A 98 -2.71 -2.43 28.88
CA PHE A 98 -3.42 -3.71 28.99
C PHE A 98 -3.76 -4.09 30.43
N THR A 99 -2.92 -3.74 31.41
CA THR A 99 -3.15 -4.12 32.81
C THR A 99 -4.03 -3.14 33.57
N ARG A 100 -4.02 -1.85 33.24
CA ARG A 100 -4.66 -0.78 34.02
C ARG A 100 -5.54 0.15 33.18
N GLY A 101 -5.59 0.00 31.86
CA GLY A 101 -6.25 0.95 30.97
C GLY A 101 -5.60 2.33 30.92
N THR A 102 -4.34 2.47 31.40
CA THR A 102 -3.71 3.78 31.61
C THR A 102 -3.12 4.30 30.28
N LEU A 103 -3.52 5.50 29.92
CA LEU A 103 -3.00 6.28 28.80
C LEU A 103 -2.54 7.65 29.30
N SER A 104 -1.62 8.29 28.61
CA SER A 104 -1.34 9.70 28.87
C SER A 104 -2.50 10.59 28.41
N LYS A 105 -2.62 11.79 28.96
CA LYS A 105 -3.67 12.75 28.56
C LYS A 105 -3.68 13.03 27.04
N GLU A 106 -2.52 13.04 26.41
CA GLU A 106 -2.41 13.23 24.97
C GLU A 106 -2.97 12.01 24.19
N GLN A 107 -2.67 10.80 24.66
CA GLN A 107 -3.18 9.55 24.08
C GLN A 107 -4.69 9.41 24.28
N GLU A 108 -5.20 9.76 25.47
CA GLU A 108 -6.65 9.82 25.75
C GLU A 108 -7.35 10.80 24.81
N SER A 109 -6.79 11.99 24.62
CA SER A 109 -7.34 12.98 23.70
C SER A 109 -7.40 12.46 22.26
N LYS A 110 -6.33 11.78 21.77
CA LYS A 110 -6.30 11.18 20.43
C LYS A 110 -7.30 10.03 20.28
N ARG A 111 -7.47 9.21 21.33
CA ARG A 111 -8.48 8.16 21.37
C ARG A 111 -9.87 8.75 21.25
N ASP A 112 -10.21 9.71 22.10
CA ASP A 112 -11.53 10.34 22.16
C ASP A 112 -11.85 11.08 20.84
N GLU A 113 -10.85 11.77 20.26
CA GLU A 113 -10.97 12.40 18.94
C GLU A 113 -11.22 11.37 17.84
N SER A 114 -10.53 10.22 17.88
CA SER A 114 -10.72 9.16 16.89
C SER A 114 -12.08 8.48 17.04
N LEU A 115 -12.53 8.23 18.28
CA LEU A 115 -13.86 7.67 18.53
C LEU A 115 -14.97 8.62 18.10
N ALA A 116 -14.84 9.91 18.38
CA ALA A 116 -15.79 10.92 17.92
C ALA A 116 -15.83 11.01 16.39
N TRP A 117 -14.67 10.90 15.73
CA TRP A 117 -14.62 10.87 14.27
C TRP A 117 -15.34 9.64 13.70
N LEU A 118 -15.20 8.48 14.33
CA LEU A 118 -15.85 7.23 13.91
C LEU A 118 -17.38 7.24 14.06
N GLU A 119 -17.97 8.21 14.76
CA GLU A 119 -19.43 8.41 14.82
C GLU A 119 -19.99 8.94 13.48
N GLY A 120 -19.15 9.44 12.58
CA GLY A 120 -19.55 9.88 11.24
C GLY A 120 -19.98 8.71 10.36
N ALA A 121 -21.04 8.91 9.55
CA ALA A 121 -21.65 7.85 8.73
C ALA A 121 -20.67 7.21 7.73
N ASP A 122 -19.74 7.99 7.18
CA ASP A 122 -18.77 7.57 6.17
C ASP A 122 -17.34 7.47 6.74
N HIS A 123 -17.22 7.30 8.06
CA HIS A 123 -15.96 7.16 8.77
C HIS A 123 -15.82 5.77 9.35
N HIS A 124 -14.74 5.07 9.00
CA HIS A 124 -14.58 3.67 9.39
C HIS A 124 -13.14 3.41 9.85
N LEU A 125 -13.01 2.46 10.79
CA LEU A 125 -11.76 1.79 11.10
C LEU A 125 -11.89 0.36 10.57
N VAL A 126 -11.07 -0.02 9.60
CA VAL A 126 -11.13 -1.34 8.96
C VAL A 126 -9.90 -2.13 9.40
N LEU A 127 -10.10 -3.17 10.21
CA LEU A 127 -9.06 -4.07 10.71
C LEU A 127 -8.78 -5.19 9.68
N GLN A 128 -7.64 -5.87 9.82
CA GLN A 128 -7.29 -6.98 8.92
C GLN A 128 -8.30 -8.16 8.98
N GLU A 129 -9.00 -8.37 10.09
CA GLU A 129 -10.05 -9.38 10.23
C GLU A 129 -11.35 -9.02 9.53
N ASP A 130 -11.61 -7.76 9.24
CA ASP A 130 -12.83 -7.34 8.57
C ASP A 130 -12.93 -7.92 7.14
N GLU A 131 -14.14 -8.33 6.74
CA GLU A 131 -14.40 -8.85 5.38
C GLU A 131 -14.01 -7.87 4.28
N LEU A 132 -14.14 -6.57 4.54
CA LEU A 132 -13.82 -5.51 3.59
C LEU A 132 -12.34 -5.17 3.54
N TYR A 133 -11.51 -5.72 4.44
CA TYR A 133 -10.07 -5.50 4.34
C TYR A 133 -9.51 -6.27 3.13
N PRO A 134 -8.84 -5.60 2.19
CA PRO A 134 -8.43 -6.23 0.93
C PRO A 134 -7.45 -7.40 1.15
N THR A 135 -7.78 -8.58 0.65
CA THR A 135 -6.93 -9.78 0.75
C THR A 135 -5.53 -9.53 0.22
N ALA A 136 -5.43 -8.85 -0.93
CA ALA A 136 -4.15 -8.48 -1.51
C ALA A 136 -3.28 -7.62 -0.57
N LEU A 137 -3.89 -6.79 0.29
CA LEU A 137 -3.16 -5.98 1.25
C LEU A 137 -2.76 -6.78 2.50
N LYS A 138 -3.48 -7.87 2.85
CA LYS A 138 -3.05 -8.79 3.94
C LYS A 138 -1.74 -9.51 3.61
N GLU A 139 -1.50 -9.77 2.32
CA GLU A 139 -0.36 -10.57 1.84
C GLU A 139 0.97 -9.81 1.82
N ILE A 140 0.98 -8.48 1.98
CA ILE A 140 2.24 -7.74 1.95
C ILE A 140 3.03 -7.91 3.26
N ALA A 141 4.35 -7.90 3.18
CA ALA A 141 5.25 -8.13 4.33
C ALA A 141 4.98 -7.23 5.55
N VAL A 142 4.50 -6.03 5.34
CA VAL A 142 4.09 -5.10 6.41
C VAL A 142 2.67 -4.63 6.10
N ALA A 143 1.69 -5.51 6.29
CA ALA A 143 0.28 -5.17 6.15
C ALA A 143 -0.15 -4.21 7.28
N PRO A 144 -0.88 -3.11 6.98
CA PRO A 144 -1.45 -2.27 8.04
C PRO A 144 -2.33 -3.10 8.98
N ALA A 145 -2.14 -3.02 10.30
CA ALA A 145 -3.02 -3.71 11.25
C ALA A 145 -4.48 -3.25 11.09
N PHE A 146 -4.65 -1.99 10.73
CA PHE A 146 -5.93 -1.38 10.39
C PHE A 146 -5.75 -0.20 9.44
N LEU A 147 -6.86 0.25 8.86
CA LEU A 147 -6.94 1.46 8.04
C LEU A 147 -8.04 2.38 8.56
N TYR A 148 -7.74 3.68 8.70
CA TYR A 148 -8.76 4.71 8.72
C TYR A 148 -9.28 4.89 7.31
N VAL A 149 -10.60 4.87 7.14
CA VAL A 149 -11.28 5.04 5.86
C VAL A 149 -12.31 6.15 5.99
N GLU A 150 -12.19 7.18 5.18
CA GLU A 150 -13.19 8.23 5.00
C GLU A 150 -13.82 8.03 3.63
N GLY A 151 -15.15 7.98 3.57
CA GLY A 151 -15.92 7.65 2.38
C GLY A 151 -16.40 6.19 2.35
N ARG A 152 -16.74 5.69 1.19
CA ARG A 152 -17.33 4.37 1.04
C ARG A 152 -16.32 3.24 1.23
N ARG A 153 -16.52 2.41 2.24
CA ARG A 153 -15.62 1.27 2.54
C ARG A 153 -15.74 0.10 1.54
N ASP A 154 -16.88 -0.06 0.86
CA ASP A 154 -17.11 -1.12 -0.13
C ASP A 154 -16.23 -0.98 -1.39
N VAL A 155 -15.69 0.22 -1.66
CA VAL A 155 -14.71 0.44 -2.74
C VAL A 155 -13.41 -0.34 -2.53
N LEU A 156 -13.14 -0.76 -1.29
CA LEU A 156 -11.98 -1.60 -0.96
C LEU A 156 -12.07 -3.00 -1.58
N SER A 157 -13.26 -3.46 -1.98
CA SER A 157 -13.48 -4.76 -2.62
C SER A 157 -13.39 -4.71 -4.16
N LEU A 158 -13.33 -3.51 -4.77
CA LEU A 158 -13.27 -3.38 -6.22
C LEU A 158 -11.92 -3.88 -6.79
N PRO A 159 -11.87 -4.36 -8.05
CA PRO A 159 -10.60 -4.59 -8.74
C PRO A 159 -9.86 -3.27 -8.92
N LYS A 160 -8.56 -3.23 -8.65
CA LYS A 160 -7.79 -1.98 -8.55
C LYS A 160 -6.48 -2.01 -9.32
N ILE A 161 -6.16 -0.86 -9.94
CA ILE A 161 -4.83 -0.54 -10.50
C ILE A 161 -4.32 0.72 -9.84
N GLY A 162 -3.08 0.66 -9.36
CA GLY A 162 -2.38 1.83 -8.85
C GLY A 162 -1.77 2.64 -9.99
N ILE A 163 -1.90 3.97 -9.95
CA ILE A 163 -1.24 4.87 -10.89
C ILE A 163 -0.33 5.81 -10.10
N VAL A 164 0.94 5.84 -10.45
CA VAL A 164 1.96 6.66 -9.78
C VAL A 164 2.88 7.34 -10.79
N GLY A 165 3.55 8.42 -10.35
CA GLY A 165 4.51 9.07 -11.23
C GLY A 165 5.07 10.38 -10.69
N ALA A 166 5.65 11.15 -11.58
CA ALA A 166 6.33 12.39 -11.26
C ALA A 166 5.37 13.46 -10.70
N ARG A 167 5.79 14.13 -9.60
CA ARG A 167 5.06 15.29 -9.05
C ARG A 167 5.08 16.50 -10.00
N LYS A 168 6.12 16.62 -10.81
CA LYS A 168 6.27 17.63 -11.86
C LYS A 168 6.25 16.92 -13.22
N CYS A 169 5.09 16.36 -13.56
CA CYS A 169 4.91 15.68 -14.85
C CYS A 169 4.81 16.70 -16.01
N THR A 170 5.13 16.23 -17.21
CA THR A 170 4.92 17.00 -18.44
C THR A 170 3.42 17.13 -18.73
N ARG A 171 3.06 18.02 -19.68
CA ARG A 171 1.68 18.08 -20.17
C ARG A 171 1.27 16.74 -20.78
N TYR A 172 2.15 16.13 -21.58
CA TYR A 172 1.91 14.80 -22.16
C TYR A 172 1.64 13.76 -21.08
N GLY A 173 2.50 13.65 -20.06
CA GLY A 173 2.32 12.69 -18.96
C GLY A 173 1.01 12.90 -18.23
N ARG A 174 0.61 14.16 -18.00
CA ARG A 174 -0.69 14.47 -17.38
C ARG A 174 -1.86 14.01 -18.25
N ASP A 175 -1.86 14.39 -19.53
CA ASP A 175 -2.96 14.10 -20.45
C ASP A 175 -3.12 12.57 -20.65
N VAL A 176 -2.01 11.85 -20.82
CA VAL A 176 -2.03 10.38 -20.96
C VAL A 176 -2.47 9.70 -19.67
N THR A 177 -1.96 10.14 -18.52
CA THR A 177 -2.39 9.60 -17.21
C THR A 177 -3.88 9.76 -17.01
N PHE A 178 -4.41 10.95 -17.29
CA PHE A 178 -5.85 11.23 -17.22
C PHE A 178 -6.65 10.25 -18.08
N GLN A 179 -6.26 10.06 -19.36
CA GLN A 179 -6.95 9.16 -20.28
C GLN A 179 -6.90 7.69 -19.82
N PHE A 180 -5.76 7.21 -19.32
CA PHE A 180 -5.66 5.86 -18.77
C PHE A 180 -6.55 5.67 -17.55
N ALA A 181 -6.56 6.63 -16.62
CA ALA A 181 -7.39 6.57 -15.43
C ALA A 181 -8.89 6.61 -15.77
N GLU A 182 -9.31 7.47 -16.70
CA GLU A 182 -10.68 7.54 -17.20
C GLU A 182 -11.10 6.22 -17.82
N GLN A 183 -10.28 5.62 -18.68
CA GLN A 183 -10.58 4.34 -19.34
C GLN A 183 -10.61 3.17 -18.36
N LEU A 184 -9.72 3.12 -17.37
CA LEU A 184 -9.74 2.10 -16.31
C LEU A 184 -11.05 2.21 -15.51
N SER A 185 -11.38 3.42 -15.04
CA SER A 185 -12.61 3.67 -14.30
C SER A 185 -13.86 3.31 -15.13
N SER A 186 -13.91 3.67 -16.42
CA SER A 186 -15.02 3.33 -17.33
C SER A 186 -15.22 1.81 -17.48
N ARG A 187 -14.19 1.00 -17.25
CA ARG A 187 -14.23 -0.46 -17.32
C ARG A 187 -14.55 -1.13 -15.97
N GLY A 188 -14.83 -0.37 -14.93
CA GLY A 188 -15.11 -0.91 -13.60
C GLY A 188 -13.88 -1.18 -12.74
N ILE A 189 -12.71 -0.63 -13.13
CA ILE A 189 -11.45 -0.78 -12.41
C ILE A 189 -11.21 0.48 -11.57
N CYS A 190 -11.09 0.32 -10.27
CA CYS A 190 -10.82 1.40 -9.33
C CYS A 190 -9.36 1.88 -9.46
N VAL A 191 -9.16 3.16 -9.64
CA VAL A 191 -7.84 3.78 -9.65
C VAL A 191 -7.42 4.07 -8.22
N VAL A 192 -6.21 3.63 -7.85
CA VAL A 192 -5.59 3.91 -6.54
C VAL A 192 -4.38 4.80 -6.76
N SER A 193 -4.28 5.90 -6.02
CA SER A 193 -3.11 6.78 -6.09
C SER A 193 -2.85 7.48 -4.76
N GLY A 194 -1.75 8.21 -4.69
CA GLY A 194 -1.30 8.86 -3.44
C GLY A 194 -1.80 10.28 -3.24
N GLY A 195 -2.56 10.84 -4.16
CA GLY A 195 -3.06 12.21 -4.08
C GLY A 195 -1.98 13.30 -4.18
N ALA A 196 -0.74 12.98 -4.56
CA ALA A 196 0.31 13.96 -4.76
C ALA A 196 0.03 14.83 -6.00
N MET A 197 0.75 15.95 -6.14
CA MET A 197 0.70 16.74 -7.37
C MET A 197 1.18 15.95 -8.58
N GLY A 198 0.79 16.37 -9.78
CA GLY A 198 1.26 15.80 -11.03
C GLY A 198 0.48 14.56 -11.47
N VAL A 199 1.17 13.43 -11.61
CA VAL A 199 0.57 12.17 -12.09
C VAL A 199 -0.56 11.69 -11.19
N ASP A 200 -0.38 11.71 -9.88
CA ASP A 200 -1.41 11.25 -8.94
C ASP A 200 -2.70 12.10 -9.06
N THR A 201 -2.54 13.43 -9.17
CA THR A 201 -3.68 14.34 -9.41
C THR A 201 -4.39 14.00 -10.73
N ALA A 202 -3.63 13.81 -11.82
CA ALA A 202 -4.20 13.47 -13.13
C ALA A 202 -4.92 12.11 -13.10
N ALA A 203 -4.39 11.14 -12.35
CA ALA A 203 -5.00 9.82 -12.18
C ALA A 203 -6.36 9.91 -11.49
N HIS A 204 -6.46 10.66 -10.38
CA HIS A 204 -7.73 10.86 -9.69
C HIS A 204 -8.72 11.65 -10.56
N GLN A 205 -8.28 12.72 -11.20
CA GLN A 205 -9.13 13.54 -12.08
C GLN A 205 -9.70 12.74 -13.25
N GLY A 206 -8.89 11.87 -13.89
CA GLY A 206 -9.37 11.00 -14.96
C GLY A 206 -10.42 9.99 -14.47
N ALA A 207 -10.18 9.37 -13.30
CA ALA A 207 -11.14 8.45 -12.71
C ALA A 207 -12.46 9.15 -12.32
N LEU A 208 -12.39 10.34 -11.72
CA LEU A 208 -13.55 11.17 -11.37
C LEU A 208 -14.33 11.61 -12.62
N HIS A 209 -13.64 11.95 -13.72
CA HIS A 209 -14.27 12.36 -14.98
C HIS A 209 -15.13 11.24 -15.59
N SER A 210 -14.72 10.00 -15.47
CA SER A 210 -15.49 8.84 -15.94
C SER A 210 -16.84 8.67 -15.24
N LYS A 211 -16.97 9.05 -13.96
CA LYS A 211 -18.16 8.88 -13.11
C LYS A 211 -18.71 7.43 -13.03
N THR A 212 -17.91 6.45 -13.40
CA THR A 212 -18.33 5.04 -13.47
C THR A 212 -17.86 4.25 -12.26
N THR A 213 -16.57 4.33 -11.95
CA THR A 213 -15.95 3.60 -10.83
C THR A 213 -15.24 4.59 -9.93
N PRO A 214 -15.51 4.55 -8.62
CA PRO A 214 -14.85 5.43 -7.66
C PRO A 214 -13.34 5.23 -7.63
N THR A 215 -12.61 6.21 -7.08
CA THR A 215 -11.15 6.17 -6.90
C THR A 215 -10.80 6.19 -5.41
N ILE A 216 -9.61 5.66 -5.05
CA ILE A 216 -9.11 5.62 -3.67
C ILE A 216 -7.84 6.45 -3.57
N GLY A 217 -7.87 7.45 -2.69
CA GLY A 217 -6.70 8.23 -2.30
C GLY A 217 -6.03 7.63 -1.06
N VAL A 218 -4.76 7.19 -1.19
CA VAL A 218 -3.98 6.71 -0.05
C VAL A 218 -3.18 7.86 0.53
N MET A 219 -3.40 8.19 1.81
CA MET A 219 -2.78 9.35 2.43
C MET A 219 -1.48 8.95 3.15
N GLY A 220 -0.47 9.82 3.05
CA GLY A 220 0.77 9.72 3.85
C GLY A 220 0.72 10.56 5.13
N THR A 221 -0.48 10.96 5.54
CA THR A 221 -0.81 11.79 6.71
C THR A 221 -2.05 11.21 7.38
N GLY A 222 -2.39 11.67 8.56
CA GLY A 222 -3.74 11.44 9.12
C GLY A 222 -4.81 12.17 8.29
N LEU A 223 -6.04 11.68 8.33
CA LEU A 223 -7.13 12.17 7.49
C LEU A 223 -7.58 13.61 7.82
N PHE A 224 -7.26 14.14 9.01
CA PHE A 224 -7.46 15.56 9.31
C PHE A 224 -6.51 16.49 8.56
N HIS A 225 -5.42 15.95 8.01
CA HIS A 225 -4.38 16.72 7.33
C HIS A 225 -4.18 16.21 5.91
N ARG A 226 -5.25 16.24 5.11
CA ARG A 226 -5.19 15.85 3.70
C ARG A 226 -4.16 16.68 2.96
N TYR A 227 -3.13 16.06 2.43
CA TYR A 227 -1.99 16.73 1.81
C TYR A 227 -1.72 16.19 0.39
N PRO A 228 -1.42 17.05 -0.59
CA PRO A 228 -1.15 18.50 -0.50
C PRO A 228 -2.42 19.35 -0.44
N ASN A 229 -2.35 20.51 0.23
CA ASN A 229 -3.49 21.43 0.35
C ASN A 229 -4.04 21.91 -1.00
N HIS A 230 -3.19 21.94 -2.04
CA HIS A 230 -3.60 22.31 -3.40
C HIS A 230 -4.64 21.34 -3.99
N ASN A 231 -4.68 20.10 -3.53
CA ASN A 231 -5.57 19.04 -4.02
C ASN A 231 -6.84 18.87 -3.14
N GLN A 232 -7.13 19.80 -2.24
CA GLN A 232 -8.25 19.68 -1.29
C GLN A 232 -9.57 19.43 -2.00
N GLN A 233 -9.87 20.25 -3.02
CA GLN A 233 -11.07 20.09 -3.83
C GLN A 233 -11.17 18.70 -4.48
N MET A 234 -10.07 18.18 -5.00
CA MET A 234 -10.04 16.83 -5.58
C MET A 234 -10.33 15.75 -4.52
N PHE A 235 -9.83 15.91 -3.29
CA PHE A 235 -10.13 14.99 -2.21
C PHE A 235 -11.61 15.00 -1.84
N ASP A 236 -12.22 16.19 -1.82
CA ASP A 236 -13.66 16.34 -1.58
C ASP A 236 -14.47 15.69 -2.72
N GLU A 237 -14.10 15.92 -3.99
CA GLU A 237 -14.71 15.27 -5.16
C GLU A 237 -14.58 13.73 -5.12
N ILE A 238 -13.47 13.18 -4.62
CA ILE A 238 -13.32 11.73 -4.43
C ILE A 238 -14.41 11.20 -3.50
N LEU A 239 -14.64 11.86 -2.37
CA LEU A 239 -15.66 11.45 -1.39
C LEU A 239 -17.07 11.64 -1.94
N GLU A 240 -17.37 12.78 -2.55
CA GLU A 240 -18.68 13.11 -3.14
C GLU A 240 -19.09 12.11 -4.23
N GLN A 241 -18.13 11.61 -5.01
CA GLN A 241 -18.40 10.61 -6.04
C GLN A 241 -18.33 9.15 -5.52
N GLY A 242 -18.38 8.96 -4.20
CA GLY A 242 -18.43 7.64 -3.57
C GLY A 242 -17.11 6.89 -3.55
N GLY A 243 -15.99 7.61 -3.64
CA GLY A 243 -14.66 7.07 -3.41
C GLY A 243 -14.28 7.03 -1.93
N ALA A 244 -13.01 6.82 -1.64
CA ALA A 244 -12.49 6.83 -0.28
C ALA A 244 -11.10 7.45 -0.19
N LEU A 245 -10.84 8.08 0.95
CA LEU A 245 -9.50 8.44 1.42
C LEU A 245 -9.11 7.49 2.54
N ILE A 246 -7.93 6.90 2.45
CA ILE A 246 -7.47 5.93 3.44
C ILE A 246 -6.10 6.30 4.01
N SER A 247 -5.89 5.96 5.28
CA SER A 247 -4.61 6.15 5.96
C SER A 247 -4.37 5.08 7.02
N GLU A 248 -3.12 4.70 7.22
CA GLU A 248 -2.69 3.89 8.36
C GLU A 248 -2.21 4.72 9.56
N TYR A 249 -2.15 6.05 9.40
CA TYR A 249 -1.66 6.95 10.44
C TYR A 249 -2.80 7.50 11.29
N PRO A 250 -2.57 7.79 12.59
CA PRO A 250 -3.53 8.50 13.43
C PRO A 250 -4.05 9.76 12.76
N LEU A 251 -5.34 10.09 12.97
CA LEU A 251 -6.06 11.17 12.27
C LEU A 251 -5.35 12.53 12.29
N SER A 252 -4.71 12.87 13.41
CA SER A 252 -4.00 14.14 13.62
C SER A 252 -2.54 14.14 13.13
N THR A 253 -2.09 13.07 12.43
CA THR A 253 -0.71 12.98 11.92
C THR A 253 -0.44 14.02 10.86
N GLN A 254 0.49 14.95 11.14
CA GLN A 254 0.91 16.02 10.25
C GLN A 254 1.73 15.50 9.05
N PRO A 255 1.75 16.21 7.91
CA PRO A 255 2.58 15.86 6.77
C PRO A 255 4.07 15.97 7.11
N ARG A 256 4.78 14.86 6.95
CA ARG A 256 6.25 14.78 7.14
C ARG A 256 6.86 14.00 5.98
N PRO A 257 8.00 14.44 5.40
CA PRO A 257 8.59 13.81 4.22
C PRO A 257 8.81 12.29 4.33
N HIS A 258 9.23 11.80 5.50
CA HIS A 258 9.51 10.38 5.73
C HIS A 258 8.27 9.48 5.82
N LEU A 259 7.05 10.04 5.89
CA LEU A 259 5.81 9.25 5.95
C LEU A 259 5.28 8.87 4.54
N PHE A 260 5.71 9.57 3.49
CA PHE A 260 5.21 9.33 2.14
C PHE A 260 5.79 8.07 1.48
N PRO A 261 7.11 7.75 1.57
CA PRO A 261 7.65 6.54 0.97
C PRO A 261 7.04 5.25 1.54
N PRO A 262 6.94 5.05 2.86
CA PRO A 262 6.31 3.84 3.43
C PRO A 262 4.85 3.65 3.01
N ARG A 263 4.09 4.74 2.84
CA ARG A 263 2.69 4.69 2.38
C ARG A 263 2.55 4.03 1.00
N ASN A 264 3.55 4.16 0.12
CA ASN A 264 3.49 3.64 -1.24
C ASN A 264 3.30 2.11 -1.28
N ARG A 265 3.74 1.38 -0.23
CA ARG A 265 3.47 -0.06 -0.12
C ARG A 265 1.98 -0.38 -0.03
N ILE A 266 1.17 0.56 0.48
CA ILE A 266 -0.28 0.40 0.57
C ILE A 266 -0.91 0.60 -0.82
N ILE A 267 -0.41 1.56 -1.62
CA ILE A 267 -0.88 1.76 -2.99
C ILE A 267 -0.66 0.49 -3.81
N SER A 268 0.56 -0.07 -3.77
CA SER A 268 0.87 -1.32 -4.49
C SER A 268 0.14 -2.53 -3.87
N GLY A 269 0.07 -2.62 -2.54
CA GLY A 269 -0.60 -3.72 -1.83
C GLY A 269 -2.10 -3.81 -2.10
N LEU A 270 -2.76 -2.69 -2.32
CA LEU A 270 -4.17 -2.63 -2.71
C LEU A 270 -4.41 -3.03 -4.17
N SER A 271 -3.39 -2.92 -5.01
CA SER A 271 -3.53 -2.96 -6.47
C SER A 271 -3.09 -4.32 -7.03
N MET A 272 -3.69 -4.73 -8.12
CA MET A 272 -3.28 -5.90 -8.90
C MET A 272 -2.01 -5.62 -9.71
N GLY A 273 -1.73 -4.34 -9.99
CA GLY A 273 -0.52 -3.85 -10.64
C GLY A 273 -0.38 -2.35 -10.50
N ILE A 274 0.81 -1.84 -10.79
CA ILE A 274 1.16 -0.42 -10.71
C ILE A 274 1.55 0.10 -12.09
N LEU A 275 0.83 1.12 -12.56
CA LEU A 275 1.20 1.88 -13.76
C LEU A 275 2.06 3.07 -13.37
N VAL A 276 3.31 3.09 -13.86
CA VAL A 276 4.20 4.25 -13.77
C VAL A 276 4.07 5.07 -15.06
N SER A 277 3.43 6.23 -14.96
CA SER A 277 3.13 7.07 -16.12
C SER A 277 4.35 7.90 -16.57
N GLU A 278 4.93 8.66 -15.66
CA GLU A 278 6.19 9.37 -15.85
C GLU A 278 7.04 9.28 -14.60
N ALA A 279 8.33 9.02 -14.77
CA ALA A 279 9.32 8.99 -13.68
C ALA A 279 10.69 9.38 -14.20
N SER A 280 11.37 10.29 -13.53
CA SER A 280 12.83 10.41 -13.67
C SER A 280 13.52 9.27 -12.90
N VAL A 281 14.79 9.02 -13.18
CA VAL A 281 15.57 7.96 -12.49
C VAL A 281 15.61 8.14 -10.96
N LYS A 282 15.46 9.38 -10.46
CA LYS A 282 15.42 9.69 -9.02
C LYS A 282 13.99 9.90 -8.48
N SER A 283 12.99 9.47 -9.21
CA SER A 283 11.59 9.67 -8.80
C SER A 283 11.21 8.75 -7.65
N GLY A 284 10.54 9.29 -6.63
CA GLY A 284 9.93 8.50 -5.55
C GLY A 284 8.85 7.52 -6.02
N SER A 285 8.31 7.69 -7.22
CA SER A 285 7.35 6.74 -7.81
C SER A 285 7.98 5.39 -8.17
N LEU A 286 9.32 5.34 -8.38
CA LEU A 286 10.04 4.09 -8.57
C LEU A 286 10.03 3.22 -7.30
N ILE A 287 9.89 3.84 -6.12
CA ILE A 287 9.70 3.12 -4.85
C ILE A 287 8.39 2.32 -4.87
N SER A 288 7.32 2.87 -5.45
CA SER A 288 6.05 2.14 -5.60
C SER A 288 6.19 0.95 -6.55
N ALA A 289 6.98 1.08 -7.62
CA ALA A 289 7.29 -0.03 -8.53
C ALA A 289 8.12 -1.12 -7.82
N SER A 290 9.09 -0.73 -6.99
CA SER A 290 9.87 -1.67 -6.18
C SER A 290 8.98 -2.43 -5.18
N TYR A 291 8.09 -1.74 -4.48
CA TYR A 291 7.10 -2.40 -3.61
C TYR A 291 6.19 -3.35 -4.40
N ALA A 292 5.72 -2.97 -5.58
CA ALA A 292 4.90 -3.81 -6.43
C ALA A 292 5.61 -5.14 -6.77
N ILE A 293 6.87 -5.07 -7.16
CA ILE A 293 7.71 -6.27 -7.45
C ILE A 293 7.85 -7.15 -6.21
N GLN A 294 8.20 -6.56 -5.05
CA GLN A 294 8.34 -7.29 -3.77
C GLN A 294 7.03 -7.95 -3.32
N GLN A 295 5.90 -7.40 -3.74
CA GLN A 295 4.55 -7.87 -3.42
C GLN A 295 3.96 -8.78 -4.51
N ASN A 296 4.74 -9.20 -5.49
CA ASN A 296 4.30 -10.01 -6.64
C ASN A 296 3.14 -9.34 -7.40
N ARG A 297 3.23 -8.02 -7.61
CA ARG A 297 2.27 -7.26 -8.42
C ARG A 297 2.91 -6.86 -9.74
N GLU A 298 2.09 -6.81 -10.78
CA GLU A 298 2.53 -6.38 -12.11
C GLU A 298 2.99 -4.92 -12.11
N VAL A 299 4.05 -4.66 -12.87
CA VAL A 299 4.56 -3.30 -13.07
C VAL A 299 4.43 -2.92 -14.54
N PHE A 300 3.69 -1.87 -14.78
CA PHE A 300 3.43 -1.28 -16.08
C PHE A 300 4.16 0.04 -16.21
N ALA A 301 4.70 0.34 -17.38
CA ALA A 301 5.33 1.61 -17.64
C ALA A 301 4.91 2.18 -18.99
N LEU A 302 4.59 3.49 -19.00
CA LEU A 302 4.34 4.20 -20.25
C LEU A 302 5.67 4.53 -20.93
N PRO A 303 5.78 4.28 -22.24
CA PRO A 303 6.93 4.74 -23.00
C PRO A 303 6.86 6.26 -23.16
N GLY A 304 8.02 6.89 -23.12
CA GLY A 304 8.15 8.32 -23.42
C GLY A 304 9.29 8.56 -24.41
N ARG A 305 9.57 9.84 -24.68
CA ARG A 305 10.67 10.21 -25.56
C ARG A 305 12.00 9.85 -24.94
N LEU A 306 12.95 9.33 -25.74
CA LEU A 306 14.27 8.92 -25.26
C LEU A 306 15.09 10.06 -24.64
N THR A 307 14.87 11.29 -25.12
CA THR A 307 15.55 12.49 -24.65
C THR A 307 14.88 13.15 -23.46
N ASP A 308 13.71 12.65 -23.05
CA ASP A 308 12.95 13.24 -21.94
C ASP A 308 13.41 12.64 -20.60
N THR A 309 13.95 13.49 -19.75
CA THR A 309 14.42 13.11 -18.41
C THR A 309 13.29 12.57 -17.51
N GLN A 310 12.04 13.00 -17.74
CA GLN A 310 10.87 12.51 -17.00
C GLN A 310 10.42 11.12 -17.44
N SER A 311 10.91 10.61 -18.59
CA SER A 311 10.65 9.24 -19.06
C SER A 311 11.76 8.26 -18.73
N ALA A 312 12.91 8.75 -18.26
CA ALA A 312 14.10 7.92 -18.04
C ALA A 312 13.88 6.80 -17.01
N GLY A 313 13.09 7.05 -15.96
CA GLY A 313 12.70 6.03 -14.97
C GLY A 313 11.77 4.97 -15.56
N CYS A 314 10.79 5.37 -16.39
CA CYS A 314 9.94 4.42 -17.11
C CYS A 314 10.76 3.55 -18.05
N HIS A 315 11.72 4.13 -18.79
CA HIS A 315 12.63 3.36 -19.66
C HIS A 315 13.48 2.37 -18.86
N GLN A 316 13.93 2.75 -17.66
CA GLN A 316 14.65 1.85 -16.77
C GLN A 316 13.76 0.67 -16.35
N LEU A 317 12.53 0.92 -15.91
CA LEU A 317 11.57 -0.13 -15.55
C LEU A 317 11.31 -1.09 -16.71
N LEU A 318 11.08 -0.57 -17.94
CA LEU A 318 10.88 -1.37 -19.14
C LEU A 318 12.10 -2.27 -19.43
N ARG A 319 13.31 -1.76 -19.26
CA ARG A 319 14.54 -2.57 -19.42
C ARG A 319 14.69 -3.64 -18.33
N GLN A 320 14.06 -3.45 -17.18
CA GLN A 320 14.05 -4.40 -16.04
C GLN A 320 12.91 -5.41 -16.14
N GLY A 321 12.10 -5.36 -17.18
CA GLY A 321 11.04 -6.32 -17.43
C GLY A 321 9.62 -5.82 -17.12
N ALA A 322 9.44 -4.54 -16.76
CA ALA A 322 8.11 -3.97 -16.66
C ALA A 322 7.39 -4.02 -18.01
N THR A 323 6.09 -4.28 -18.00
CA THR A 323 5.29 -4.35 -19.23
C THR A 323 5.09 -2.97 -19.84
N LEU A 324 5.47 -2.82 -21.12
CA LEU A 324 5.19 -1.62 -21.91
C LEU A 324 3.70 -1.53 -22.19
N VAL A 325 3.09 -0.41 -21.85
CA VAL A 325 1.64 -0.17 -22.02
C VAL A 325 1.40 0.97 -23.00
N ARG A 326 0.52 0.75 -23.96
CA ARG A 326 0.07 1.73 -24.97
C ARG A 326 -1.40 2.09 -24.81
N HIS A 327 -2.18 1.16 -24.24
CA HIS A 327 -3.60 1.30 -23.98
C HIS A 327 -4.01 0.38 -22.80
N VAL A 328 -5.17 0.64 -22.25
CA VAL A 328 -5.67 -0.09 -21.06
C VAL A 328 -5.83 -1.59 -21.31
N ASP A 329 -6.04 -2.00 -22.57
CA ASP A 329 -6.12 -3.43 -22.91
C ASP A 329 -4.82 -4.18 -22.62
N ASP A 330 -3.66 -3.53 -22.74
CA ASP A 330 -2.37 -4.11 -22.40
C ASP A 330 -2.31 -4.44 -20.88
N ILE A 331 -2.88 -3.57 -20.02
CA ILE A 331 -2.97 -3.80 -18.56
C ILE A 331 -3.91 -4.96 -18.25
N VAL A 332 -5.09 -5.00 -18.89
CA VAL A 332 -6.09 -6.03 -18.64
C VAL A 332 -5.61 -7.41 -19.09
N ALA A 333 -4.84 -7.46 -20.19
CA ALA A 333 -4.29 -8.71 -20.72
C ALA A 333 -3.27 -9.35 -19.75
N GLU A 334 -2.43 -8.53 -19.11
CA GLU A 334 -1.39 -8.98 -18.17
C GLU A 334 -1.92 -9.22 -16.74
N CYS A 335 -3.16 -8.80 -16.44
CA CYS A 335 -3.80 -9.04 -15.14
C CYS A 335 -5.03 -9.96 -15.29
N PRO A 336 -4.87 -11.29 -15.38
CA PRO A 336 -6.01 -12.22 -15.53
C PRO A 336 -7.08 -12.06 -14.44
N ALA A 337 -6.68 -11.70 -13.22
CA ALA A 337 -7.58 -11.43 -12.11
C ALA A 337 -8.50 -10.22 -12.38
N LEU A 338 -8.06 -9.20 -13.14
CA LEU A 338 -8.93 -8.11 -13.60
C LEU A 338 -10.00 -8.63 -14.56
N SER A 339 -9.62 -9.46 -15.54
CA SER A 339 -10.54 -10.03 -16.52
C SER A 339 -11.62 -10.87 -15.84
N SER A 340 -11.27 -11.72 -14.87
CA SER A 340 -12.21 -12.52 -14.11
C SER A 340 -13.15 -11.68 -13.23
N ALA A 341 -12.63 -10.66 -12.53
CA ALA A 341 -13.43 -9.76 -11.71
C ALA A 341 -14.44 -8.93 -12.53
N LEU A 342 -14.08 -8.57 -13.78
CA LEU A 342 -14.97 -7.84 -14.68
C LEU A 342 -16.09 -8.72 -15.28
N THR A 343 -15.87 -10.03 -15.41
CA THR A 343 -16.84 -10.99 -15.95
C THR A 343 -17.88 -11.45 -14.91
N THR A 344 -17.56 -11.37 -13.63
CA THR A 344 -18.43 -11.82 -12.52
C THR A 344 -19.52 -10.82 -12.11
N LYS A 345 -19.55 -9.60 -12.67
CA LYS A 345 -20.65 -8.66 -12.44
C LYS A 345 -21.93 -9.16 -13.13
N PRO A 346 -23.09 -9.32 -12.44
CA PRO A 346 -24.34 -9.71 -13.08
C PRO A 346 -24.73 -8.69 -14.14
N SER A 347 -25.05 -9.19 -15.32
CA SER A 347 -25.43 -8.43 -16.51
C SER A 347 -26.79 -7.74 -16.32
N VAL A 348 -26.82 -6.61 -15.68
CA VAL A 348 -27.92 -5.64 -15.78
C VAL A 348 -27.40 -4.49 -16.62
N GLU A 349 -27.93 -4.34 -17.84
CA GLU A 349 -27.62 -3.34 -18.87
C GLU A 349 -26.59 -3.69 -19.98
N ARG A 350 -26.78 -4.80 -20.69
CA ARG A 350 -26.21 -5.00 -22.03
C ARG A 350 -27.25 -5.06 -23.14
N LYS A 351 -28.33 -4.27 -23.07
CA LYS A 351 -29.37 -4.26 -24.15
C LYS A 351 -29.42 -3.01 -25.02
N ALA A 352 -28.44 -2.10 -24.99
CA ALA A 352 -28.52 -0.84 -25.76
C ALA A 352 -27.43 -0.56 -26.79
N ILE A 353 -26.34 -1.37 -26.92
CA ILE A 353 -25.25 -1.04 -27.85
C ILE A 353 -24.93 -2.19 -28.83
N ALA A 354 -25.94 -2.93 -29.28
CA ALA A 354 -25.76 -3.98 -30.28
C ALA A 354 -26.48 -3.66 -31.61
N LYS A 355 -26.41 -2.41 -32.09
CA LYS A 355 -27.07 -2.05 -33.36
C LYS A 355 -26.25 -1.15 -34.32
N GLU A 356 -24.96 -1.01 -34.18
CA GLU A 356 -24.14 -0.32 -35.20
C GLU A 356 -22.72 -0.89 -35.25
N SER A 357 -22.51 -2.03 -35.85
CA SER A 357 -21.24 -2.39 -36.52
C SER A 357 -21.38 -3.66 -37.34
N LYS A 358 -22.16 -3.56 -38.40
CA LYS A 358 -22.13 -4.49 -39.56
C LYS A 358 -21.84 -3.67 -40.79
N VAL A 359 -20.62 -3.25 -41.00
CA VAL A 359 -20.07 -2.98 -42.35
C VAL A 359 -18.53 -3.03 -42.24
N HIS A 360 -17.92 -3.82 -43.06
CA HIS A 360 -16.51 -4.04 -43.37
C HIS A 360 -15.87 -5.33 -42.82
N LYS A 361 -16.34 -6.43 -43.43
CA LYS A 361 -15.52 -7.61 -43.64
C LYS A 361 -15.45 -7.79 -45.16
N ASN A 362 -14.30 -7.49 -45.76
CA ASN A 362 -13.75 -8.23 -46.91
C ASN A 362 -12.35 -7.69 -47.26
N ILE A 363 -11.47 -8.67 -47.63
CA ILE A 363 -10.16 -8.51 -48.31
C ILE A 363 -8.99 -8.60 -47.26
N ARG A 364 -8.13 -9.61 -47.24
CA ARG A 364 -7.57 -10.57 -48.18
C ARG A 364 -6.87 -11.70 -47.43
N LYS A 365 -7.06 -12.93 -47.89
CA LYS A 365 -6.20 -14.09 -47.62
C LYS A 365 -5.02 -14.07 -48.62
N SER A 366 -3.81 -14.37 -48.13
CA SER A 366 -2.73 -15.13 -48.79
C SER A 366 -1.52 -15.08 -47.86
N SER A 367 -1.02 -16.13 -47.46
CA SER A 367 -0.19 -17.26 -47.84
C SER A 367 0.99 -17.40 -46.87
N SER A 368 0.94 -18.49 -46.11
CA SER A 368 1.93 -19.52 -45.79
C SER A 368 3.44 -19.21 -45.95
N ALA A 369 4.22 -19.49 -44.91
CA ALA A 369 5.26 -20.53 -44.95
C ALA A 369 5.94 -20.66 -43.58
N ASP A 370 6.17 -21.91 -43.24
CA ASP A 370 6.88 -22.46 -42.08
C ASP A 370 8.27 -21.86 -41.81
N ASN A 371 8.64 -21.77 -40.54
CA ASN A 371 9.93 -22.31 -40.10
C ASN A 371 9.93 -22.53 -38.59
N ASN A 372 9.94 -23.79 -38.22
CA ASN A 372 10.32 -24.34 -36.92
C ASN A 372 11.82 -24.10 -36.67
N GLN A 373 12.18 -23.49 -35.59
CA GLN A 373 13.42 -23.79 -34.84
C GLN A 373 13.26 -23.36 -33.38
N ALA A 374 13.33 -24.35 -32.47
CA ALA A 374 13.40 -24.16 -31.03
C ALA A 374 14.77 -23.60 -30.64
N PRO A 375 14.87 -22.72 -29.64
CA PRO A 375 16.13 -22.43 -28.99
C PRO A 375 16.33 -23.30 -27.76
N GLU A 376 17.54 -23.76 -27.65
CA GLU A 376 18.14 -24.57 -26.61
C GLU A 376 18.03 -23.95 -25.20
N THR A 377 17.80 -24.85 -24.26
CA THR A 377 17.90 -24.63 -22.81
C THR A 377 19.33 -24.27 -22.40
N LEU A 378 19.53 -23.08 -21.85
CA LEU A 378 20.73 -22.71 -21.10
C LEU A 378 20.46 -22.79 -19.60
N SER A 379 21.13 -23.73 -18.95
CA SER A 379 21.20 -23.88 -17.50
C SER A 379 21.90 -22.71 -16.82
N PRO A 380 21.53 -22.34 -15.57
CA PRO A 380 22.20 -21.25 -14.87
C PRO A 380 23.54 -21.67 -14.31
N LEU A 381 24.60 -21.03 -14.74
CA LEU A 381 25.92 -21.05 -14.11
C LEU A 381 25.89 -20.12 -12.90
N VAL A 382 25.96 -20.70 -11.72
CA VAL A 382 26.27 -19.99 -10.46
C VAL A 382 27.74 -19.60 -10.52
N SER A 383 28.04 -18.33 -10.69
CA SER A 383 29.37 -17.79 -10.44
C SER A 383 29.33 -16.83 -9.27
N ASN A 384 29.95 -17.21 -8.15
CA ASN A 384 30.34 -16.33 -7.06
C ASN A 384 31.37 -15.32 -7.60
N ALA A 385 30.88 -14.13 -7.98
CA ALA A 385 31.73 -12.99 -8.23
C ALA A 385 31.32 -11.91 -7.23
N PHE A 386 32.21 -11.53 -6.33
CA PHE A 386 32.10 -10.32 -5.52
C PHE A 386 31.85 -9.14 -6.47
N HIS A 387 30.64 -8.57 -6.41
CA HIS A 387 30.27 -7.45 -7.27
C HIS A 387 31.06 -6.22 -6.81
N THR A 388 32.09 -5.86 -7.54
CA THR A 388 32.77 -4.57 -7.39
C THR A 388 31.76 -3.47 -7.75
N LEU A 389 31.66 -2.46 -6.87
CA LEU A 389 30.80 -1.30 -7.07
C LEU A 389 31.01 -0.69 -8.47
N PRO A 390 29.95 -0.46 -9.24
CA PRO A 390 30.06 0.22 -10.53
C PRO A 390 30.69 1.62 -10.39
N LYS A 391 31.46 2.07 -11.37
CA LYS A 391 32.07 3.42 -11.35
C LYS A 391 31.05 4.56 -11.30
N SER A 392 29.78 4.28 -11.59
CA SER A 392 28.66 5.23 -11.55
C SER A 392 27.93 5.30 -10.20
N THR A 393 28.37 4.54 -9.19
CA THR A 393 27.74 4.50 -7.85
C THR A 393 27.91 5.84 -7.14
N SER A 394 26.82 6.34 -6.54
CA SER A 394 26.82 7.61 -5.80
C SER A 394 27.75 7.54 -4.58
N ASP A 395 28.29 8.68 -4.15
CA ASP A 395 29.16 8.71 -2.97
C ASP A 395 28.41 8.31 -1.70
N ASN A 396 27.12 8.60 -1.61
CA ASN A 396 26.27 8.16 -0.51
C ASN A 396 26.12 6.64 -0.47
N ALA A 397 26.02 5.98 -1.63
CA ALA A 397 25.93 4.52 -1.71
C ALA A 397 27.24 3.85 -1.26
N LYS A 398 28.39 4.44 -1.57
CA LYS A 398 29.69 3.98 -1.06
C LYS A 398 29.78 4.07 0.47
N VAL A 399 29.24 5.14 1.06
CA VAL A 399 29.18 5.29 2.53
C VAL A 399 28.35 4.17 3.16
N ILE A 400 27.18 3.84 2.60
CA ILE A 400 26.33 2.77 3.13
C ILE A 400 27.00 1.40 3.00
N ILE A 401 27.61 1.10 1.86
CA ILE A 401 28.37 -0.15 1.70
C ILE A 401 29.49 -0.27 2.74
N ASN A 402 30.25 0.79 2.97
CA ASN A 402 31.32 0.80 3.98
C ASN A 402 30.78 0.57 5.40
N ILE A 403 29.63 1.16 5.75
CA ILE A 403 28.97 0.93 7.03
C ILE A 403 28.58 -0.54 7.17
N MET A 404 27.95 -1.12 6.16
CA MET A 404 27.53 -2.52 6.16
C MET A 404 28.71 -3.49 6.19
N GLU A 405 29.84 -3.14 5.55
CA GLU A 405 31.09 -3.92 5.60
C GLU A 405 31.74 -3.89 6.99
N GLN A 406 31.72 -2.73 7.67
CA GLN A 406 32.27 -2.59 9.03
C GLN A 406 31.43 -3.35 10.07
N GLU A 407 30.12 -3.34 9.95
CA GLU A 407 29.22 -4.05 10.85
C GLU A 407 29.21 -5.58 10.60
N GLY A 408 29.50 -6.03 9.38
CA GLY A 408 29.59 -7.44 9.01
C GLY A 408 28.32 -8.26 9.20
N GLN A 409 27.18 -7.60 9.44
CA GLN A 409 25.86 -8.22 9.64
C GLN A 409 24.77 -7.40 8.95
N ALA A 410 23.61 -8.04 8.77
CA ALA A 410 22.45 -7.37 8.21
C ALA A 410 21.97 -6.22 9.10
N MET A 411 21.55 -5.12 8.48
CA MET A 411 21.13 -3.91 9.18
C MET A 411 19.69 -3.54 8.81
N ASP A 412 18.93 -3.08 9.79
CA ASP A 412 17.63 -2.49 9.51
C ASP A 412 17.74 -1.03 9.01
N PHE A 413 16.67 -0.54 8.42
CA PHE A 413 16.61 0.81 7.86
C PHE A 413 16.95 1.91 8.86
N ASP A 414 16.48 1.78 10.10
CA ASP A 414 16.70 2.76 11.16
C ASP A 414 18.16 2.74 11.65
N ALA A 415 18.78 1.55 11.68
CA ALA A 415 20.22 1.42 12.02
C ALA A 415 21.09 2.10 10.97
N LEU A 416 20.77 1.90 9.68
CA LEU A 416 21.47 2.56 8.58
C LEU A 416 21.34 4.08 8.63
N ILE A 417 20.14 4.61 8.93
CA ILE A 417 19.93 6.06 9.13
C ILE A 417 20.77 6.59 10.31
N ARG A 418 20.75 5.89 11.46
CA ARG A 418 21.48 6.34 12.64
C ARG A 418 22.97 6.41 12.41
N GLN A 419 23.55 5.43 11.72
CA GLN A 419 24.99 5.38 11.49
C GLN A 419 25.45 6.31 10.37
N SER A 420 24.69 6.41 9.28
CA SER A 420 25.05 7.26 8.15
C SER A 420 24.73 8.73 8.36
N LYS A 421 23.84 9.05 9.30
CA LYS A 421 23.27 10.39 9.53
C LYS A 421 22.57 10.97 8.30
N MET A 422 22.18 10.13 7.34
CA MET A 422 21.40 10.52 6.18
C MET A 422 19.91 10.67 6.56
N ASP A 423 19.20 11.54 5.85
CA ASP A 423 17.74 11.58 5.99
C ASP A 423 17.08 10.33 5.37
N ALA A 424 15.87 10.01 5.83
CA ALA A 424 15.17 8.79 5.44
C ALA A 424 14.88 8.73 3.92
N GLY A 425 14.63 9.87 3.28
CA GLY A 425 14.38 9.94 1.83
C GLY A 425 15.64 9.64 1.02
N LEU A 426 16.78 10.19 1.44
CA LEU A 426 18.08 9.94 0.82
C LEU A 426 18.51 8.49 1.06
N MET A 427 18.34 7.97 2.28
CA MET A 427 18.65 6.57 2.61
C MET A 427 17.86 5.60 1.72
N MET A 428 16.58 5.82 1.53
CA MET A 428 15.75 4.97 0.65
C MET A 428 16.26 4.99 -0.80
N GLN A 429 16.65 6.17 -1.31
CA GLN A 429 17.22 6.27 -2.65
C GLN A 429 18.54 5.50 -2.79
N VAL A 430 19.38 5.58 -1.77
CA VAL A 430 20.70 4.92 -1.74
C VAL A 430 20.54 3.40 -1.67
N LEU A 431 19.65 2.91 -0.82
CA LEU A 431 19.38 1.47 -0.71
C LEU A 431 18.80 0.91 -2.00
N MET A 432 17.88 1.65 -2.62
CA MET A 432 17.35 1.28 -3.93
C MET A 432 18.41 1.27 -5.03
N GLU A 433 19.34 2.23 -5.01
CA GLU A 433 20.50 2.25 -5.93
C GLU A 433 21.37 0.99 -5.74
N LEU A 434 21.64 0.62 -4.48
CA LEU A 434 22.46 -0.54 -4.14
C LEU A 434 21.77 -1.88 -4.45
N GLU A 435 20.47 -1.97 -4.24
CA GLU A 435 19.66 -3.14 -4.65
C GLU A 435 19.66 -3.30 -6.16
N LEU A 436 19.51 -2.21 -6.91
CA LEU A 436 19.55 -2.22 -8.38
C LEU A 436 20.90 -2.68 -8.94
N TYR A 437 21.98 -2.41 -8.23
CA TYR A 437 23.31 -2.90 -8.62
C TYR A 437 23.62 -4.30 -8.06
N GLY A 438 22.68 -4.91 -7.33
CA GLY A 438 22.87 -6.22 -6.70
C GLY A 438 23.93 -6.21 -5.59
N CYS A 439 24.25 -5.04 -5.01
CA CYS A 439 25.23 -4.89 -3.95
C CYS A 439 24.63 -5.10 -2.56
N VAL A 440 23.30 -4.93 -2.43
CA VAL A 440 22.53 -5.11 -1.21
C VAL A 440 21.23 -5.81 -1.55
N GLU A 441 20.76 -6.67 -0.67
CA GLU A 441 19.49 -7.38 -0.78
C GLU A 441 18.67 -7.12 0.49
N ASN A 442 17.39 -6.78 0.29
CA ASN A 442 16.44 -6.67 1.39
C ASN A 442 15.74 -8.00 1.62
N ARG A 443 15.88 -8.57 2.80
CA ARG A 443 15.14 -9.75 3.26
C ARG A 443 14.43 -9.41 4.57
N GLU A 444 13.13 -9.40 4.56
CA GLU A 444 12.30 -9.18 5.75
C GLU A 444 12.58 -7.85 6.49
N GLY A 445 12.92 -6.79 5.76
CA GLY A 445 13.24 -5.49 6.35
C GLY A 445 14.66 -5.33 6.86
N LEU A 446 15.49 -6.35 6.69
CA LEU A 446 16.93 -6.31 6.92
C LEU A 446 17.67 -6.24 5.59
N TYR A 447 18.66 -5.38 5.52
CA TYR A 447 19.52 -5.20 4.36
C TYR A 447 20.80 -6.00 4.53
N TYR A 448 21.07 -6.89 3.58
CA TYR A 448 22.24 -7.74 3.52
C TYR A 448 23.17 -7.24 2.42
N ARG A 449 24.44 -7.25 2.70
CA ARG A 449 25.48 -7.04 1.68
C ARG A 449 25.60 -8.30 0.80
N CYS A 450 25.54 -8.14 -0.51
CA CYS A 450 25.71 -9.21 -1.49
C CYS A 450 27.15 -9.34 -1.95
#